data_24c2e120892af2de5d7c9938425d457e
#
_entry.id   24c2e120892af2de5d7c9938425d457e
#
_cell.length_a   1.000
_cell.length_b   1.000
_cell.length_c   1.000
_cell.angle_alpha   90.00
_cell.angle_beta   90.00
_cell.angle_gamma   90.00
#
_symmetry.space_group_name_H-M   'P 1'
#
loop_
_entity.id
_entity.type
_entity.pdbx_description
1 polymer ?
#
loop_
_entity_poly.entity_id
_entity_poly.type
_entity_poly.pdbx_seq_one_letter_code
_entity_poly.pdbx_strand_id
1 'polypeptide(L)'
;MIISGIDYSLRSPCVCIFAGLEKESFTFNRCTFYFLTDTKKYATFFLNNIHGERFQDWNQDFQRYKSIADWTMDKVIGSEQIAIEGYSMGSKGKVFHIAENTGVLKYKIYNTGIPLEVIPPTSVKKFATGKGNADKDQMHQQFMRDTGIDLKSKITPDKTKVSNPVSDIVDAYYICKFLYDKIIENYTRS
;
A
#
# COMPACT_ATOMS: atom_id res chain seq x y z
N MET A 1 -0.73 18.90 1.81
CA MET A 1 -1.03 17.74 0.94
C MET A 1 -1.03 16.46 1.77
N ILE A 2 -2.14 15.75 1.78
CA ILE A 2 -2.26 14.40 2.37
C ILE A 2 -2.68 13.47 1.24
N ILE A 3 -1.89 12.46 0.96
CA ILE A 3 -2.16 11.47 -0.10
C ILE A 3 -1.92 10.06 0.41
N SER A 4 -2.59 9.08 -0.21
CA SER A 4 -2.46 7.68 0.18
C SER A 4 -2.13 6.77 -0.98
N GLY A 5 -1.26 5.79 -0.71
CA GLY A 5 -0.95 4.67 -1.59
C GLY A 5 -1.40 3.36 -0.95
N ILE A 6 -2.10 2.53 -1.70
CA ILE A 6 -2.71 1.30 -1.19
C ILE A 6 -2.22 0.09 -1.98
N ASP A 7 -1.51 -0.81 -1.31
CA ASP A 7 -1.36 -2.21 -1.74
C ASP A 7 -2.56 -2.99 -1.19
N TYR A 8 -3.57 -3.24 -2.04
CA TYR A 8 -4.85 -3.77 -1.61
C TYR A 8 -4.99 -5.26 -1.90
N SER A 9 -4.90 -6.05 -0.86
CA SER A 9 -4.97 -7.50 -0.96
C SER A 9 -5.94 -8.13 0.04
N LEU A 10 -6.36 -9.38 -0.23
CA LEU A 10 -7.19 -10.15 0.69
C LEU A 10 -6.44 -10.61 1.95
N ARG A 11 -5.11 -10.71 1.91
CA ARG A 11 -4.33 -11.36 2.97
C ARG A 11 -3.53 -10.42 3.85
N SER A 12 -3.07 -9.34 3.28
CA SER A 12 -2.20 -8.38 3.98
C SER A 12 -2.25 -7.02 3.28
N PRO A 13 -3.42 -6.36 3.25
CA PRO A 13 -3.51 -5.02 2.68
C PRO A 13 -2.65 -4.07 3.51
N CYS A 14 -1.99 -3.15 2.80
CA CYS A 14 -1.18 -2.11 3.41
C CYS A 14 -1.55 -0.74 2.85
N VAL A 15 -1.60 0.26 3.71
CA VAL A 15 -1.84 1.66 3.37
C VAL A 15 -0.63 2.48 3.78
N CYS A 16 -0.11 3.28 2.86
CA CYS A 16 0.87 4.33 3.13
C CYS A 16 0.16 5.68 3.03
N ILE A 17 0.25 6.50 4.07
CA ILE A 17 -0.28 7.86 4.10
C ILE A 17 0.90 8.81 4.19
N PHE A 18 1.07 9.65 3.20
CA PHE A 18 2.03 10.75 3.24
C PHE A 18 1.31 12.03 3.68
N ALA A 19 1.91 12.74 4.64
CA ALA A 19 1.47 14.05 5.07
C ALA A 19 2.64 15.05 5.03
N GLY A 20 2.49 16.11 4.23
CA GLY A 20 3.51 17.14 4.08
C GLY A 20 2.97 18.40 3.42
N LEU A 21 3.75 19.48 3.45
CA LEU A 21 3.44 20.68 2.68
C LEU A 21 3.73 20.44 1.18
N GLU A 22 3.12 21.21 0.29
CA GLU A 22 3.21 21.02 -1.18
C GLU A 22 4.63 21.01 -1.75
N LYS A 23 5.59 21.65 -1.08
CA LYS A 23 7.00 21.70 -1.51
C LYS A 23 7.94 20.81 -0.70
N GLU A 24 7.41 20.03 0.22
CA GLU A 24 8.23 19.18 1.06
C GLU A 24 8.49 17.84 0.38
N SER A 25 9.75 17.41 0.37
CA SER A 25 10.16 16.15 -0.26
C SER A 25 9.43 14.94 0.34
N PHE A 26 9.04 14.00 -0.51
CA PHE A 26 8.52 12.71 -0.09
C PHE A 26 9.62 11.91 0.62
N THR A 27 9.41 11.60 1.88
CA THR A 27 10.34 10.81 2.68
C THR A 27 9.60 9.77 3.51
N PHE A 28 10.26 8.67 3.83
CA PHE A 28 9.69 7.61 4.67
C PHE A 28 9.21 8.13 6.03
N ASN A 29 9.93 9.06 6.64
CA ASN A 29 9.58 9.60 7.97
C ASN A 29 8.33 10.49 7.96
N ARG A 30 7.86 10.92 6.78
CA ARG A 30 6.61 11.66 6.60
C ARG A 30 5.44 10.76 6.20
N CYS A 31 5.70 9.47 6.07
CA CYS A 31 4.69 8.47 5.79
C CYS A 31 4.27 7.77 7.09
N THR A 32 2.99 7.41 7.17
CA THR A 32 2.47 6.49 8.18
C THR A 32 1.95 5.26 7.47
N PHE A 33 2.27 4.08 7.99
CA PHE A 33 1.89 2.80 7.38
C PHE A 33 0.96 2.03 8.31
N TYR A 34 -0.11 1.49 7.73
CA TYR A 34 -1.02 0.58 8.39
C TYR A 34 -1.15 -0.70 7.58
N PHE A 35 -1.10 -1.86 8.22
CA PHE A 35 -1.33 -3.13 7.54
C PHE A 35 -2.20 -4.07 8.37
N LEU A 36 -3.02 -4.88 7.69
CA LEU A 36 -3.77 -5.97 8.32
C LEU A 36 -3.02 -7.29 8.20
N THR A 37 -3.11 -8.11 9.23
CA THR A 37 -2.45 -9.42 9.27
C THR A 37 -3.20 -10.43 10.13
N ASP A 38 -3.12 -11.73 9.75
CA ASP A 38 -3.56 -12.86 10.58
C ASP A 38 -2.44 -13.37 11.50
N THR A 39 -1.22 -12.89 11.31
CA THR A 39 -0.07 -13.32 12.10
C THR A 39 -0.05 -12.62 13.45
N LYS A 40 -0.29 -13.38 14.53
CA LYS A 40 -0.36 -12.85 15.91
C LYS A 40 0.79 -11.92 16.28
N LYS A 41 2.03 -12.27 15.88
CA LYS A 41 3.24 -11.47 16.11
C LYS A 41 3.14 -10.03 15.59
N TYR A 42 2.37 -9.80 14.53
CA TYR A 42 2.25 -8.50 13.87
C TYR A 42 0.90 -7.83 14.09
N ALA A 43 -0.05 -8.48 14.74
CA ALA A 43 -1.42 -7.99 14.93
C ALA A 43 -1.54 -6.77 15.86
N THR A 44 -0.50 -6.49 16.64
CA THR A 44 -0.37 -5.30 17.49
C THR A 44 1.02 -4.69 17.31
N PHE A 45 1.59 -4.86 16.11
CA PHE A 45 2.93 -4.40 15.80
C PHE A 45 2.96 -2.87 15.73
N PHE A 46 3.95 -2.30 16.41
CA PHE A 46 4.23 -0.88 16.33
C PHE A 46 5.73 -0.65 16.21
N LEU A 47 6.14 0.06 15.19
CA LEU A 47 7.53 0.49 15.02
C LEU A 47 7.53 1.89 14.38
N ASN A 48 7.79 2.92 15.17
CA ASN A 48 7.79 4.32 14.74
C ASN A 48 6.48 4.71 14.03
N ASN A 49 6.50 4.76 12.70
CA ASN A 49 5.39 5.13 11.83
C ASN A 49 4.69 3.92 11.16
N ILE A 50 4.93 2.69 11.64
CA ILE A 50 4.37 1.45 11.08
C ILE A 50 3.47 0.79 12.13
N HIS A 51 2.22 0.50 11.75
CA HIS A 51 1.19 -0.06 12.62
C HIS A 51 0.59 -1.33 12.01
N GLY A 52 0.68 -2.43 12.73
CA GLY A 52 0.01 -3.69 12.38
C GLY A 52 -1.29 -3.86 13.15
N GLU A 53 -2.32 -4.30 12.45
CA GLU A 53 -3.64 -4.54 13.02
C GLU A 53 -4.13 -5.94 12.63
N ARG A 54 -5.00 -6.53 13.47
CA ARG A 54 -5.59 -7.84 13.18
C ARG A 54 -6.82 -7.69 12.30
N PHE A 55 -7.01 -8.65 11.38
CA PHE A 55 -8.29 -8.78 10.69
C PHE A 55 -9.44 -9.01 11.69
N GLN A 56 -10.60 -8.46 11.38
CA GLN A 56 -11.84 -8.86 12.03
C GLN A 56 -12.23 -10.28 11.58
N ASP A 57 -12.85 -11.04 12.46
CA ASP A 57 -13.36 -12.36 12.12
C ASP A 57 -14.50 -12.23 11.09
N TRP A 58 -14.60 -13.19 10.17
CA TRP A 58 -15.64 -13.22 9.13
C TRP A 58 -16.15 -14.65 8.94
N ASN A 59 -17.41 -14.76 8.57
CA ASN A 59 -18.06 -16.04 8.24
C ASN A 59 -18.39 -16.18 6.74
N GLN A 60 -18.34 -15.07 6.00
CA GLN A 60 -18.66 -15.00 4.57
C GLN A 60 -17.67 -14.06 3.86
N ASP A 61 -17.41 -14.31 2.59
CA ASP A 61 -16.46 -13.52 1.79
C ASP A 61 -16.81 -12.03 1.74
N PHE A 62 -18.09 -11.68 1.58
CA PHE A 62 -18.52 -10.28 1.57
C PHE A 62 -18.33 -9.56 2.91
N GLN A 63 -18.44 -10.26 4.03
CA GLN A 63 -18.09 -9.68 5.35
C GLN A 63 -16.60 -9.34 5.40
N ARG A 64 -15.75 -10.23 4.86
CA ARG A 64 -14.33 -10.00 4.73
C ARG A 64 -14.03 -8.78 3.85
N TYR A 65 -14.61 -8.72 2.65
CA TYR A 65 -14.41 -7.60 1.73
C TYR A 65 -14.85 -6.27 2.34
N LYS A 66 -16.04 -6.27 2.97
CA LYS A 66 -16.55 -5.10 3.69
C LYS A 66 -15.60 -4.67 4.80
N SER A 67 -15.14 -5.59 5.65
CA SER A 67 -14.26 -5.31 6.78
C SER A 67 -12.91 -4.73 6.33
N ILE A 68 -12.29 -5.30 5.28
CA ILE A 68 -11.04 -4.78 4.70
C ILE A 68 -11.26 -3.39 4.09
N ALA A 69 -12.37 -3.21 3.37
CA ALA A 69 -12.68 -1.93 2.75
C ALA A 69 -13.01 -0.84 3.78
N ASP A 70 -13.75 -1.16 4.84
CA ASP A 70 -14.05 -0.22 5.93
C ASP A 70 -12.77 0.20 6.66
N TRP A 71 -11.92 -0.77 7.00
CA TRP A 71 -10.63 -0.51 7.60
C TRP A 71 -9.74 0.39 6.73
N THR A 72 -9.70 0.12 5.42
CA THR A 72 -8.93 0.94 4.48
C THR A 72 -9.49 2.36 4.41
N MET A 73 -10.82 2.50 4.31
CA MET A 73 -11.49 3.81 4.29
C MET A 73 -11.19 4.64 5.54
N ASP A 74 -11.21 4.03 6.71
CA ASP A 74 -10.85 4.66 7.99
C ASP A 74 -9.46 5.33 7.93
N LYS A 75 -8.51 4.73 7.21
CA LYS A 75 -7.14 5.25 7.10
C LYS A 75 -7.03 6.36 6.04
N VAL A 76 -7.77 6.25 4.93
CA VAL A 76 -7.57 7.12 3.76
C VAL A 76 -8.58 8.25 3.61
N ILE A 77 -9.62 8.31 4.42
CA ILE A 77 -10.72 9.29 4.27
C ILE A 77 -10.27 10.75 4.35
N GLY A 78 -9.14 11.03 4.99
CA GLY A 78 -8.54 12.36 5.07
C GLY A 78 -7.60 12.71 3.90
N SER A 79 -7.45 11.83 2.92
CA SER A 79 -6.56 12.06 1.78
C SER A 79 -7.22 12.97 0.74
N GLU A 80 -6.42 13.84 0.13
CA GLU A 80 -6.81 14.69 -1.00
C GLU A 80 -6.85 13.89 -2.30
N GLN A 81 -6.02 12.82 -2.40
CA GLN A 81 -5.99 11.88 -3.51
C GLN A 81 -5.49 10.51 -3.04
N ILE A 82 -5.99 9.46 -3.68
CA ILE A 82 -5.65 8.06 -3.37
C ILE A 82 -5.11 7.37 -4.62
N ALA A 83 -4.04 6.58 -4.46
CA ALA A 83 -3.60 5.62 -5.47
C ALA A 83 -3.77 4.18 -4.97
N ILE A 84 -4.18 3.28 -5.84
CA ILE A 84 -4.28 1.85 -5.56
C ILE A 84 -3.56 1.07 -6.65
N GLU A 85 -2.85 0.00 -6.25
CA GLU A 85 -2.34 -0.94 -7.23
C GLU A 85 -3.48 -1.70 -7.91
N GLY A 86 -3.45 -1.78 -9.24
CA GLY A 86 -4.35 -2.61 -10.03
C GLY A 86 -4.05 -4.09 -9.81
N TYR A 87 -5.07 -4.95 -9.93
CA TYR A 87 -4.85 -6.38 -9.81
C TYR A 87 -4.12 -6.96 -11.02
N SER A 88 -3.24 -7.93 -10.75
CA SER A 88 -2.56 -8.71 -11.79
C SER A 88 -3.50 -9.77 -12.36
N MET A 89 -3.64 -9.80 -13.68
CA MET A 89 -4.44 -10.82 -14.42
C MET A 89 -3.87 -12.25 -14.29
N GLY A 90 -2.64 -12.39 -13.76
CA GLY A 90 -1.98 -13.69 -13.57
C GLY A 90 -2.39 -14.49 -12.33
N SER A 91 -3.30 -13.99 -11.50
CA SER A 91 -3.76 -14.66 -10.27
C SER A 91 -4.74 -15.79 -10.58
N LYS A 92 -4.24 -16.96 -10.96
CA LYS A 92 -5.07 -18.14 -11.28
C LYS A 92 -6.00 -18.49 -10.10
N GLY A 93 -7.29 -18.64 -10.37
CA GLY A 93 -8.31 -19.15 -9.44
C GLY A 93 -8.84 -18.15 -8.39
N LYS A 94 -8.21 -16.99 -8.18
CA LYS A 94 -8.64 -16.00 -7.18
C LYS A 94 -8.97 -14.62 -7.76
N VAL A 95 -8.90 -14.47 -9.07
CA VAL A 95 -9.12 -13.18 -9.77
C VAL A 95 -10.48 -12.60 -9.43
N PHE A 96 -11.54 -13.42 -9.36
CA PHE A 96 -12.89 -12.96 -9.02
C PHE A 96 -12.98 -12.41 -7.60
N HIS A 97 -12.46 -13.13 -6.61
CA HIS A 97 -12.43 -12.66 -5.22
C HIS A 97 -11.60 -11.36 -5.06
N ILE A 98 -10.49 -11.26 -5.79
CA ILE A 98 -9.67 -10.05 -5.80
C ILE A 98 -10.45 -8.89 -6.44
N ALA A 99 -11.14 -9.14 -7.56
CA ALA A 99 -11.93 -8.13 -8.26
C ALA A 99 -13.11 -7.66 -7.42
N GLU A 100 -13.85 -8.56 -6.78
CA GLU A 100 -14.95 -8.25 -5.88
C GLU A 100 -14.47 -7.41 -4.68
N ASN A 101 -13.43 -7.88 -3.99
CA ASN A 101 -12.84 -7.15 -2.87
C ASN A 101 -12.41 -5.73 -3.26
N THR A 102 -11.69 -5.60 -4.38
CA THR A 102 -11.24 -4.29 -4.89
C THR A 102 -12.40 -3.43 -5.36
N GLY A 103 -13.45 -4.03 -5.94
CA GLY A 103 -14.67 -3.35 -6.35
C GLY A 103 -15.40 -2.70 -5.18
N VAL A 104 -15.50 -3.39 -4.03
CA VAL A 104 -16.10 -2.85 -2.80
C VAL A 104 -15.35 -1.60 -2.33
N LEU A 105 -14.01 -1.63 -2.29
CA LEU A 105 -13.22 -0.47 -1.89
C LEU A 105 -13.38 0.69 -2.88
N LYS A 106 -13.25 0.42 -4.19
CA LYS A 106 -13.39 1.45 -5.23
C LYS A 106 -14.74 2.14 -5.17
N TYR A 107 -15.83 1.38 -4.95
CA TYR A 107 -17.16 1.94 -4.77
C TYR A 107 -17.25 2.86 -3.55
N LYS A 108 -16.64 2.47 -2.42
CA LYS A 108 -16.61 3.32 -1.22
C LYS A 108 -15.83 4.61 -1.45
N ILE A 109 -14.66 4.54 -2.08
CA ILE A 109 -13.86 5.72 -2.42
C ILE A 109 -14.65 6.64 -3.38
N TYR A 110 -15.26 6.07 -4.42
CA TYR A 110 -16.09 6.84 -5.37
C TYR A 110 -17.18 7.67 -4.66
N ASN A 111 -17.84 7.09 -3.66
CA ASN A 111 -18.89 7.77 -2.91
C ASN A 111 -18.40 8.93 -2.05
N THR A 112 -17.10 9.03 -1.78
CA THR A 112 -16.51 10.16 -1.03
C THR A 112 -16.14 11.33 -1.94
N GLY A 113 -16.07 11.13 -3.25
CA GLY A 113 -15.58 12.12 -4.21
C GLY A 113 -14.05 12.29 -4.21
N ILE A 114 -13.31 11.53 -3.39
CA ILE A 114 -11.85 11.59 -3.39
C ILE A 114 -11.31 10.99 -4.70
N PRO A 115 -10.46 11.71 -5.45
CA PRO A 115 -9.88 11.21 -6.69
C PRO A 115 -9.08 9.92 -6.45
N LEU A 116 -9.36 8.88 -7.26
CA LEU A 116 -8.68 7.59 -7.20
C LEU A 116 -7.90 7.32 -8.48
N GLU A 117 -6.61 7.04 -8.34
CA GLU A 117 -5.77 6.55 -9.42
C GLU A 117 -5.50 5.05 -9.27
N VAL A 118 -5.68 4.29 -10.35
CA VAL A 118 -5.36 2.85 -10.41
C VAL A 118 -4.06 2.67 -11.20
N ILE A 119 -3.01 2.20 -10.53
CA ILE A 119 -1.67 2.08 -11.12
C ILE A 119 -1.39 0.60 -11.42
N PRO A 120 -1.00 0.23 -12.66
CA PRO A 120 -0.60 -1.14 -12.98
C PRO A 120 0.60 -1.60 -12.12
N PRO A 121 0.63 -2.86 -11.63
CA PRO A 121 1.74 -3.38 -10.83
C PRO A 121 3.10 -3.25 -11.51
N THR A 122 3.15 -3.46 -12.83
CA THR A 122 4.37 -3.32 -13.63
C THR A 122 4.88 -1.87 -13.67
N SER A 123 3.98 -0.89 -13.58
CA SER A 123 4.33 0.54 -13.55
C SER A 123 4.94 0.92 -12.21
N VAL A 124 4.39 0.45 -11.09
CA VAL A 124 4.95 0.66 -9.75
C VAL A 124 6.36 0.06 -9.67
N LYS A 125 6.54 -1.18 -10.10
CA LYS A 125 7.83 -1.87 -10.11
C LYS A 125 8.86 -1.17 -10.99
N LYS A 126 8.46 -0.75 -12.21
CA LYS A 126 9.32 -0.01 -13.12
C LYS A 126 9.72 1.34 -12.55
N PHE A 127 8.81 2.04 -11.92
CA PHE A 127 9.07 3.31 -11.24
C PHE A 127 10.10 3.14 -10.12
N ALA A 128 9.92 2.13 -9.27
CA ALA A 128 10.81 1.86 -8.15
C ALA A 128 12.22 1.41 -8.61
N THR A 129 12.28 0.41 -9.50
CA THR A 129 13.53 -0.34 -9.76
C THR A 129 14.07 -0.19 -11.18
N GLY A 130 13.35 0.51 -12.06
CA GLY A 130 13.63 0.52 -13.50
C GLY A 130 13.14 -0.73 -14.24
N LYS A 131 12.63 -1.76 -13.54
CA LYS A 131 12.21 -3.05 -14.12
C LYS A 131 10.78 -3.39 -13.72
N GLY A 132 9.88 -3.56 -14.70
CA GLY A 132 8.46 -3.88 -14.46
C GLY A 132 8.21 -5.30 -13.90
N ASN A 133 9.19 -6.18 -13.93
CA ASN A 133 9.12 -7.56 -13.42
C ASN A 133 9.96 -7.76 -12.14
N ALA A 134 10.32 -6.69 -11.44
CA ALA A 134 11.07 -6.79 -10.19
C ALA A 134 10.35 -7.68 -9.17
N ASP A 135 11.12 -8.52 -8.48
CA ASP A 135 10.63 -9.33 -7.36
C ASP A 135 10.64 -8.56 -6.02
N LYS A 136 10.14 -9.20 -4.96
CA LYS A 136 10.05 -8.59 -3.63
C LYS A 136 11.40 -8.20 -3.04
N ASP A 137 12.43 -9.01 -3.27
CA ASP A 137 13.78 -8.73 -2.75
C ASP A 137 14.40 -7.53 -3.50
N GLN A 138 14.19 -7.41 -4.81
CA GLN A 138 14.64 -6.27 -5.62
C GLN A 138 13.92 -4.98 -5.23
N MET A 139 12.62 -5.04 -5.00
CA MET A 139 11.82 -3.90 -4.51
C MET A 139 12.32 -3.41 -3.15
N HIS A 140 12.57 -4.32 -2.21
CA HIS A 140 13.09 -3.99 -0.89
C HIS A 140 14.53 -3.46 -0.94
N GLN A 141 15.40 -4.01 -1.80
CA GLN A 141 16.75 -3.48 -2.00
C GLN A 141 16.73 -2.04 -2.51
N GLN A 142 15.83 -1.74 -3.45
CA GLN A 142 15.67 -0.37 -3.92
C GLN A 142 15.13 0.56 -2.82
N PHE A 143 14.14 0.08 -2.04
CA PHE A 143 13.63 0.81 -0.89
C PHE A 143 14.75 1.16 0.12
N MET A 144 15.64 0.21 0.42
CA MET A 144 16.79 0.46 1.29
C MET A 144 17.75 1.52 0.72
N ARG A 145 17.95 1.54 -0.59
CA ARG A 145 18.78 2.58 -1.25
C ARG A 145 18.15 3.96 -1.15
N ASP A 146 16.83 4.04 -1.36
CA ASP A 146 16.09 5.31 -1.38
C ASP A 146 15.87 5.89 0.02
N THR A 147 15.74 5.04 1.04
CA THR A 147 15.36 5.46 2.40
C THR A 147 16.45 5.29 3.45
N GLY A 148 17.46 4.46 3.18
CA GLY A 148 18.46 4.03 4.17
C GLY A 148 17.91 3.04 5.22
N ILE A 149 16.70 2.47 5.04
CA ILE A 149 16.02 1.68 6.06
C ILE A 149 15.90 0.21 5.63
N ASP A 150 16.44 -0.69 6.44
CA ASP A 150 16.25 -2.14 6.27
C ASP A 150 15.03 -2.62 7.08
N LEU A 151 13.86 -2.62 6.44
CA LEU A 151 12.62 -3.11 7.06
C LEU A 151 12.67 -4.61 7.35
N LYS A 152 13.35 -5.40 6.51
CA LYS A 152 13.45 -6.85 6.70
C LYS A 152 14.15 -7.19 8.00
N SER A 153 15.30 -6.58 8.28
CA SER A 153 16.02 -6.82 9.53
C SER A 153 15.25 -6.37 10.77
N LYS A 154 14.40 -5.34 10.64
CA LYS A 154 13.62 -4.78 11.75
C LYS A 154 12.33 -5.56 12.04
N ILE A 155 11.65 -6.07 11.00
CA ILE A 155 10.31 -6.66 11.12
C ILE A 155 10.35 -8.18 11.02
N THR A 156 11.13 -8.71 10.08
CA THR A 156 11.21 -10.16 9.78
C THR A 156 12.64 -10.68 9.76
N PRO A 157 13.45 -10.48 10.84
CA PRO A 157 14.87 -10.83 10.85
C PRO A 157 15.13 -12.34 10.67
N ASP A 158 14.17 -13.17 11.07
CA ASP A 158 14.17 -14.62 10.97
C ASP A 158 13.87 -15.16 9.56
N LYS A 159 13.48 -14.30 8.61
CA LYS A 159 13.16 -14.70 7.24
C LYS A 159 14.38 -14.56 6.32
N THR A 160 14.61 -15.57 5.48
CA THR A 160 15.68 -15.54 4.46
C THR A 160 15.34 -14.60 3.31
N LYS A 161 14.07 -14.55 2.90
CA LYS A 161 13.55 -13.69 1.82
C LYS A 161 12.59 -12.65 2.35
N VAL A 162 12.43 -11.57 1.59
CA VAL A 162 11.41 -10.55 1.85
C VAL A 162 10.01 -11.17 1.77
N SER A 163 9.21 -10.95 2.79
CA SER A 163 7.86 -11.48 2.93
C SER A 163 6.95 -10.45 3.59
N ASN A 164 5.65 -10.74 3.65
CA ASN A 164 4.69 -9.90 4.34
C ASN A 164 5.03 -9.81 5.85
N PRO A 165 4.87 -8.66 6.49
CA PRO A 165 4.30 -7.41 5.96
C PRO A 165 5.33 -6.50 5.24
N VAL A 166 6.62 -6.84 5.23
CA VAL A 166 7.67 -5.99 4.66
C VAL A 166 7.42 -5.67 3.19
N SER A 167 7.07 -6.69 2.38
CA SER A 167 6.77 -6.48 0.96
C SER A 167 5.61 -5.50 0.76
N ASP A 168 4.55 -5.65 1.55
CA ASP A 168 3.33 -4.86 1.40
C ASP A 168 3.57 -3.39 1.80
N ILE A 169 4.41 -3.15 2.80
CA ILE A 169 4.85 -1.80 3.21
C ILE A 169 5.67 -1.14 2.09
N VAL A 170 6.59 -1.90 1.47
CA VAL A 170 7.42 -1.41 0.36
C VAL A 170 6.56 -1.08 -0.86
N ASP A 171 5.60 -1.95 -1.21
CA ASP A 171 4.70 -1.74 -2.34
C ASP A 171 3.80 -0.52 -2.09
N ALA A 172 3.18 -0.40 -0.91
CA ALA A 172 2.38 0.77 -0.54
C ALA A 172 3.18 2.09 -0.55
N TYR A 173 4.45 2.06 -0.10
CA TYR A 173 5.36 3.19 -0.17
C TYR A 173 5.56 3.67 -1.61
N TYR A 174 5.87 2.77 -2.55
CA TYR A 174 6.11 3.14 -3.93
C TYR A 174 4.83 3.53 -4.68
N ILE A 175 3.68 2.97 -4.33
CA ILE A 175 2.38 3.42 -4.87
C ILE A 175 2.12 4.87 -4.44
N CYS A 176 2.35 5.20 -3.16
CA CYS A 176 2.18 6.55 -2.63
C CYS A 176 3.20 7.52 -3.25
N LYS A 177 4.46 7.11 -3.37
CA LYS A 177 5.52 7.90 -3.99
C LYS A 177 5.26 8.18 -5.47
N PHE A 178 4.78 7.20 -6.21
CA PHE A 178 4.37 7.37 -7.60
C PHE A 178 3.29 8.45 -7.74
N LEU A 179 2.28 8.41 -6.90
CA LEU A 179 1.22 9.43 -6.87
C LEU A 179 1.79 10.81 -6.53
N TYR A 180 2.65 10.88 -5.51
CA TYR A 180 3.31 12.13 -5.13
C TYR A 180 4.08 12.75 -6.29
N ASP A 181 4.99 11.99 -6.92
CA ASP A 181 5.83 12.49 -8.01
C ASP A 181 4.97 12.99 -9.19
N LYS A 182 3.88 12.27 -9.51
CA LYS A 182 2.92 12.68 -10.55
C LYS A 182 2.21 13.99 -10.21
N ILE A 183 1.80 14.18 -8.97
CA ILE A 183 1.17 15.44 -8.51
C ILE A 183 2.17 16.59 -8.67
N ILE A 184 3.39 16.43 -8.19
CA ILE A 184 4.44 17.46 -8.26
C ILE A 184 4.78 17.80 -9.73
N GLU A 185 4.88 16.81 -10.61
CA GLU A 185 5.10 17.05 -12.04
C GLU A 185 3.97 17.90 -12.68
N ASN A 186 2.74 17.67 -12.30
CA ASN A 186 1.60 18.45 -12.80
C ASN A 186 1.66 19.90 -12.32
N TYR A 187 2.04 20.15 -11.06
CA TYR A 187 2.22 21.51 -10.53
C TYR A 187 3.37 22.27 -11.19
N THR A 188 4.41 21.58 -11.66
CA THR A 188 5.57 22.23 -12.32
C THR A 188 5.31 22.56 -13.79
N ARG A 189 4.28 21.98 -14.39
CA ARG A 189 3.89 22.20 -15.80
C ARG A 189 2.73 23.21 -15.96
N SER A 190 2.04 23.55 -14.87
CA SER A 190 0.98 24.58 -14.82
C SER A 190 1.54 25.95 -14.48
#